data_bdd67e0360b27759690d2a49d67cf6f6
#
_entry.id   bdd67e0360b27759690d2a49d67cf6f6
#
_cell.length_a   1.000
_cell.length_b   1.000
_cell.length_c   1.000
_cell.angle_alpha   90.00
_cell.angle_beta   90.00
_cell.angle_gamma   90.00
#
_symmetry.space_group_name_H-M   'P 1'
#
loop_
_entity.id
_entity.type
_entity.pdbx_description
1 polymer ?
#
loop_
_entity_poly.entity_id
_entity_poly.type
_entity_poly.pdbx_seq_one_letter_code
_entity_poly.pdbx_strand_id
1 'polypeptide(L)'
;KTMGELGNLTRTTMMQSQKDLLNMLNEVDFRVASGVQSYSSAVCEVLDRYAESGVMVNYPTGSRRSLEAAVRCCIVTSMNQTAAEVTNQYIIQHGVEYVVVSQHLGARYNPKDPTGVSSHDWWQGKAYKIHGSESGFPNLLESTGYDIDFDAKRGVCVNMLGLHGYNCRHSHGPWYKDLGESLPEVNREESQKRYDLEQKQRAIERAVRKTKRQLLVKEQELNAFPDDENIRGDYDKLAYRLRMQNRKYGEFCAENGLQRQYDRVKVAGFKKPQAAKANGRATAYQNRVQSKGLSANDSNWKVPKHPDPVLEGKIDLPDNTAIENTLRNFEKETINEKIENACVITKTGEIY
;
A
#
# COMPACT_ATOMS: atom_id res chain seq x y z
N LYS A 1 2.30 22.02 -5.11
CA LYS A 1 2.26 20.68 -5.73
C LYS A 1 1.63 19.67 -4.79
N THR A 2 2.12 19.52 -3.55
CA THR A 2 1.64 18.57 -2.53
C THR A 2 0.15 18.73 -2.18
N MET A 3 -0.34 19.97 -2.02
CA MET A 3 -1.76 20.22 -1.73
C MET A 3 -2.67 19.81 -2.89
N GLY A 4 -2.24 20.00 -4.13
CA GLY A 4 -2.97 19.53 -5.31
C GLY A 4 -3.00 18.00 -5.41
N GLU A 5 -1.90 17.32 -5.09
CA GLU A 5 -1.82 15.86 -5.07
C GLU A 5 -2.70 15.25 -3.97
N LEU A 6 -2.69 15.83 -2.78
CA LEU A 6 -3.57 15.40 -1.68
C LEU A 6 -5.04 15.66 -2.02
N GLY A 7 -5.39 16.80 -2.63
CA GLY A 7 -6.75 17.08 -3.07
C GLY A 7 -7.25 16.11 -4.15
N ASN A 8 -6.40 15.77 -5.12
CA ASN A 8 -6.71 14.77 -6.14
C ASN A 8 -6.86 13.36 -5.53
N LEU A 9 -5.97 12.98 -4.62
CA LEU A 9 -6.04 11.71 -3.90
C LEU A 9 -7.35 11.61 -3.12
N THR A 10 -7.72 12.65 -2.38
CA THR A 10 -8.96 12.70 -1.59
C THR A 10 -10.18 12.54 -2.47
N ARG A 11 -10.27 13.29 -3.56
CA ARG A 11 -11.41 13.24 -4.51
C ARG A 11 -11.54 11.88 -5.17
N THR A 12 -10.44 11.33 -5.70
CA THR A 12 -10.42 10.00 -6.34
C THR A 12 -10.79 8.91 -5.35
N THR A 13 -10.29 8.98 -4.12
CA THR A 13 -10.59 8.01 -3.07
C THR A 13 -12.07 8.07 -2.66
N MET A 14 -12.64 9.25 -2.52
CA MET A 14 -14.07 9.40 -2.18
C MET A 14 -14.95 8.81 -3.27
N MET A 15 -14.71 9.14 -4.54
CA MET A 15 -15.51 8.61 -5.66
C MET A 15 -15.40 7.08 -5.75
N GLN A 16 -14.21 6.51 -5.63
CA GLN A 16 -14.01 5.07 -5.68
C GLN A 16 -14.63 4.35 -4.47
N SER A 17 -14.45 4.89 -3.27
CA SER A 17 -15.10 4.35 -2.06
C SER A 17 -16.61 4.34 -2.17
N GLN A 18 -17.19 5.38 -2.72
CA GLN A 18 -18.63 5.47 -2.93
C GLN A 18 -19.11 4.40 -3.92
N LYS A 19 -18.40 4.23 -5.04
CA LYS A 19 -18.70 3.21 -6.03
C LYS A 19 -18.56 1.78 -5.46
N ASP A 20 -17.49 1.51 -4.74
CA ASP A 20 -17.25 0.21 -4.11
C ASP A 20 -18.34 -0.11 -3.07
N LEU A 21 -18.78 0.88 -2.29
CA LEU A 21 -19.86 0.73 -1.33
C LEU A 21 -21.21 0.48 -2.02
N LEU A 22 -21.54 1.24 -3.06
CA LEU A 22 -22.78 1.06 -3.83
C LEU A 22 -22.85 -0.34 -4.45
N ASN A 23 -21.76 -0.83 -5.04
CA ASN A 23 -21.70 -2.16 -5.61
C ASN A 23 -21.93 -3.25 -4.55
N MET A 24 -21.34 -3.11 -3.35
CA MET A 24 -21.58 -4.03 -2.25
C MET A 24 -23.03 -3.98 -1.74
N LEU A 25 -23.62 -2.79 -1.63
CA LEU A 25 -25.00 -2.62 -1.21
C LEU A 25 -25.98 -3.23 -2.21
N ASN A 26 -25.78 -3.03 -3.50
CA ASN A 26 -26.61 -3.62 -4.55
C ASN A 26 -26.56 -5.15 -4.53
N GLU A 27 -25.37 -5.74 -4.34
CA GLU A 27 -25.22 -7.20 -4.18
C GLU A 27 -26.01 -7.73 -2.98
N VAL A 28 -25.97 -7.00 -1.87
CA VAL A 28 -26.69 -7.37 -0.65
C VAL A 28 -28.19 -7.22 -0.80
N ASP A 29 -28.63 -6.11 -1.39
CA ASP A 29 -30.06 -5.84 -1.61
C ASP A 29 -30.70 -6.97 -2.43
N PHE A 30 -30.04 -7.41 -3.49
CA PHE A 30 -30.48 -8.55 -4.29
C PHE A 30 -30.61 -9.85 -3.48
N ARG A 31 -29.65 -10.16 -2.59
CA ARG A 31 -29.68 -11.37 -1.76
C ARG A 31 -30.76 -11.32 -0.69
N VAL A 32 -31.00 -10.15 -0.11
CA VAL A 32 -32.04 -9.95 0.87
C VAL A 32 -33.44 -10.01 0.22
N ALA A 33 -33.61 -9.33 -0.92
CA ALA A 33 -34.85 -9.32 -1.68
C ALA A 33 -35.22 -10.72 -2.21
N SER A 34 -34.22 -11.55 -2.56
CA SER A 34 -34.47 -12.94 -2.97
C SER A 34 -34.69 -13.92 -1.82
N GLY A 35 -34.64 -13.46 -0.57
CA GLY A 35 -34.83 -14.31 0.62
C GLY A 35 -33.66 -15.28 0.92
N VAL A 36 -32.57 -15.19 0.19
CA VAL A 36 -31.39 -16.07 0.37
C VAL A 36 -30.64 -15.74 1.65
N GLN A 37 -30.73 -14.49 2.12
CA GLN A 37 -29.99 -14.04 3.29
C GLN A 37 -30.83 -13.10 4.17
N SER A 38 -30.67 -13.19 5.50
CA SER A 38 -31.29 -12.23 6.39
C SER A 38 -30.63 -10.86 6.30
N TYR A 39 -31.42 -9.80 6.53
CA TYR A 39 -30.91 -8.42 6.49
C TYR A 39 -29.69 -8.21 7.42
N SER A 40 -29.75 -8.68 8.65
CA SER A 40 -28.65 -8.56 9.61
C SER A 40 -27.38 -9.25 9.14
N SER A 41 -27.50 -10.49 8.66
CA SER A 41 -26.35 -11.24 8.11
C SER A 41 -25.75 -10.56 6.89
N ALA A 42 -26.60 -10.01 6.04
CA ALA A 42 -26.15 -9.29 4.83
C ALA A 42 -25.39 -8.00 5.17
N VAL A 43 -25.89 -7.23 6.12
CA VAL A 43 -25.20 -6.01 6.61
C VAL A 43 -23.85 -6.36 7.23
N CYS A 44 -23.77 -7.38 8.08
CA CYS A 44 -22.50 -7.81 8.69
C CYS A 44 -21.49 -8.26 7.62
N GLU A 45 -21.93 -8.98 6.59
CA GLU A 45 -21.06 -9.41 5.50
C GLU A 45 -20.46 -8.23 4.73
N VAL A 46 -21.26 -7.21 4.41
CA VAL A 46 -20.74 -5.98 3.75
C VAL A 46 -19.73 -5.27 4.62
N LEU A 47 -20.05 -5.11 5.91
CA LEU A 47 -19.15 -4.47 6.86
C LEU A 47 -17.84 -5.25 7.01
N ASP A 48 -17.89 -6.57 7.07
CA ASP A 48 -16.70 -7.43 7.13
C ASP A 48 -15.84 -7.31 5.88
N ARG A 49 -16.42 -7.35 4.68
CA ARG A 49 -15.70 -7.15 3.42
C ARG A 49 -15.05 -5.77 3.36
N TYR A 50 -15.77 -4.73 3.79
CA TYR A 50 -15.21 -3.38 3.82
C TYR A 50 -14.08 -3.23 4.85
N ALA A 51 -14.20 -3.89 6.00
CA ALA A 51 -13.13 -3.93 6.99
C ALA A 51 -11.88 -4.66 6.51
N GLU A 52 -12.05 -5.73 5.71
CA GLU A 52 -10.92 -6.46 5.14
C GLU A 52 -10.10 -5.63 4.16
N SER A 53 -10.76 -5.02 3.20
CA SER A 53 -10.09 -4.22 2.17
C SER A 53 -9.65 -2.85 2.70
N GLY A 54 -10.44 -2.22 3.57
CA GLY A 54 -10.36 -0.81 3.92
C GLY A 54 -10.67 0.08 2.71
N VAL A 55 -10.56 1.38 2.88
CA VAL A 55 -10.65 2.32 1.76
C VAL A 55 -9.43 2.17 0.86
N MET A 56 -9.67 1.78 -0.38
CA MET A 56 -8.61 1.53 -1.37
C MET A 56 -8.52 2.67 -2.37
N VAL A 57 -7.30 3.05 -2.68
CA VAL A 57 -6.96 3.99 -3.76
C VAL A 57 -6.54 3.18 -4.96
N ASN A 58 -7.26 3.30 -6.06
CA ASN A 58 -6.92 2.68 -7.33
C ASN A 58 -6.15 3.68 -8.19
N TYR A 59 -5.01 3.26 -8.68
CA TYR A 59 -4.19 4.07 -9.58
C TYR A 59 -4.45 3.70 -11.04
N PRO A 60 -4.27 4.63 -11.99
CA PRO A 60 -4.44 4.33 -13.42
C PRO A 60 -3.55 3.19 -13.92
N THR A 61 -2.45 2.91 -13.24
CA THR A 61 -1.54 1.79 -13.49
C THR A 61 -2.09 0.43 -13.06
N GLY A 62 -3.34 0.36 -12.56
CA GLY A 62 -3.93 -0.85 -12.00
C GLY A 62 -3.46 -1.20 -10.57
N SER A 63 -2.49 -0.48 -10.02
CA SER A 63 -2.05 -0.72 -8.65
C SER A 63 -3.07 -0.24 -7.63
N ARG A 64 -3.25 -1.00 -6.54
CA ARG A 64 -4.16 -0.67 -5.45
C ARG A 64 -3.41 -0.48 -4.15
N ARG A 65 -3.75 0.56 -3.39
CA ARG A 65 -3.17 0.82 -2.06
C ARG A 65 -4.25 1.18 -1.07
N SER A 66 -4.09 0.79 0.20
CA SER A 66 -4.97 1.33 1.24
C SER A 66 -4.77 2.84 1.38
N LEU A 67 -5.82 3.56 1.79
CA LEU A 67 -5.76 5.01 1.97
C LEU A 67 -4.60 5.43 2.88
N GLU A 68 -4.37 4.73 3.99
CA GLU A 68 -3.27 5.04 4.91
C GLU A 68 -1.89 4.87 4.25
N ALA A 69 -1.75 3.87 3.36
CA ALA A 69 -0.50 3.66 2.63
C ALA A 69 -0.30 4.72 1.53
N ALA A 70 -1.39 5.14 0.87
CA ALA A 70 -1.36 6.18 -0.15
C ALA A 70 -1.00 7.54 0.46
N VAL A 71 -1.65 7.93 1.56
CA VAL A 71 -1.37 9.18 2.28
C VAL A 71 0.08 9.22 2.78
N ARG A 72 0.53 8.12 3.40
CA ARG A 72 1.94 8.05 3.85
C ARG A 72 2.91 8.18 2.69
N CYS A 73 2.66 7.49 1.58
CA CYS A 73 3.49 7.60 0.38
C CYS A 73 3.57 9.04 -0.12
N CYS A 74 2.43 9.73 -0.18
CA CYS A 74 2.35 11.12 -0.61
C CYS A 74 3.17 12.05 0.31
N ILE A 75 2.99 11.93 1.63
CA ILE A 75 3.71 12.76 2.61
C ILE A 75 5.22 12.52 2.54
N VAL A 76 5.65 11.26 2.61
CA VAL A 76 7.09 10.92 2.61
C VAL A 76 7.75 11.37 1.31
N THR A 77 7.09 11.16 0.16
CA THR A 77 7.61 11.60 -1.14
C THR A 77 7.72 13.11 -1.22
N SER A 78 6.70 13.83 -0.77
CA SER A 78 6.71 15.29 -0.75
C SER A 78 7.79 15.87 0.15
N MET A 79 7.97 15.31 1.35
CA MET A 79 9.05 15.75 2.26
C MET A 79 10.43 15.51 1.64
N ASN A 80 10.64 14.36 1.00
CA ASN A 80 11.90 14.04 0.33
C ASN A 80 12.16 15.01 -0.83
N GLN A 81 11.15 15.30 -1.67
CA GLN A 81 11.26 16.27 -2.77
C GLN A 81 11.50 17.70 -2.27
N THR A 82 10.90 18.10 -1.17
CA THR A 82 11.14 19.41 -0.57
C THR A 82 12.59 19.53 -0.06
N ALA A 83 13.10 18.51 0.60
CA ALA A 83 14.50 18.47 1.03
C ALA A 83 15.47 18.49 -0.15
N ALA A 84 15.16 17.73 -1.21
CA ALA A 84 15.94 17.73 -2.45
C ALA A 84 15.99 19.12 -3.09
N GLU A 85 14.86 19.86 -3.08
CA GLU A 85 14.80 21.18 -3.68
C GLU A 85 15.73 22.18 -2.96
N VAL A 86 15.86 22.10 -1.65
CA VAL A 86 16.83 22.93 -0.90
C VAL A 86 18.25 22.63 -1.38
N THR A 87 18.59 21.37 -1.59
CA THR A 87 19.90 20.97 -2.13
C THR A 87 20.08 21.45 -3.58
N ASN A 88 19.05 21.36 -4.41
CA ASN A 88 19.09 21.85 -5.80
C ASN A 88 19.38 23.34 -5.87
N GLN A 89 18.74 24.16 -5.01
CA GLN A 89 19.00 25.60 -4.99
C GLN A 89 20.49 25.89 -4.73
N TYR A 90 21.10 25.16 -3.80
CA TYR A 90 22.55 25.30 -3.57
C TYR A 90 23.35 24.89 -4.81
N ILE A 91 23.06 23.74 -5.41
CA ILE A 91 23.73 23.22 -6.60
C ILE A 91 23.67 24.20 -7.77
N ILE A 92 22.48 24.73 -8.04
CA ILE A 92 22.22 25.68 -9.13
C ILE A 92 22.93 27.00 -8.86
N GLN A 93 22.83 27.53 -7.63
CA GLN A 93 23.47 28.81 -7.26
C GLN A 93 24.98 28.77 -7.40
N HIS A 94 25.60 27.63 -7.13
CA HIS A 94 27.06 27.47 -7.17
C HIS A 94 27.58 26.82 -8.47
N GLY A 95 26.70 26.54 -9.44
CA GLY A 95 27.09 25.93 -10.71
C GLY A 95 27.75 24.56 -10.55
N VAL A 96 27.29 23.76 -9.59
CA VAL A 96 27.88 22.43 -9.32
C VAL A 96 27.53 21.48 -10.46
N GLU A 97 28.51 20.83 -11.04
CA GLU A 97 28.33 19.93 -12.19
C GLU A 97 28.07 18.48 -11.81
N TYR A 98 28.42 18.07 -10.60
CA TYR A 98 28.35 16.68 -10.15
C TYR A 98 27.60 16.57 -8.83
N VAL A 99 26.86 15.47 -8.70
CA VAL A 99 26.16 15.12 -7.45
C VAL A 99 26.49 13.70 -7.03
N VAL A 100 26.48 13.45 -5.74
CA VAL A 100 26.55 12.11 -5.17
C VAL A 100 25.20 11.73 -4.60
N VAL A 101 24.75 10.51 -4.87
CA VAL A 101 23.51 9.98 -4.31
C VAL A 101 23.84 9.15 -3.06
N SER A 102 23.07 9.39 -2.00
CA SER A 102 23.21 8.64 -0.75
C SER A 102 22.95 7.14 -0.94
N GLN A 103 23.41 6.34 0.00
CA GLN A 103 23.23 4.89 -0.02
C GLN A 103 22.65 4.38 1.30
N HIS A 104 21.92 3.25 1.24
CA HIS A 104 21.45 2.54 2.42
C HIS A 104 21.14 1.08 2.10
N LEU A 105 21.23 0.21 3.11
CA LEU A 105 20.76 -1.16 3.01
C LEU A 105 19.25 -1.21 2.82
N GLY A 106 18.75 -2.18 2.06
CA GLY A 106 17.33 -2.34 1.76
C GLY A 106 16.80 -1.32 0.75
N ALA A 107 17.66 -0.81 -0.13
CA ALA A 107 17.24 -0.03 -1.29
C ALA A 107 16.31 -0.86 -2.18
N ARG A 108 15.36 -0.19 -2.84
CA ARG A 108 14.42 -0.86 -3.75
C ARG A 108 15.19 -1.63 -4.81
N TYR A 109 14.75 -2.87 -5.01
CA TYR A 109 15.26 -3.75 -6.05
C TYR A 109 14.11 -4.16 -6.97
N ASN A 110 14.27 -3.95 -8.28
CA ASN A 110 13.32 -4.35 -9.31
C ASN A 110 14.05 -4.98 -10.51
N PRO A 111 14.21 -6.31 -10.52
CA PRO A 111 14.93 -7.00 -11.58
C PRO A 111 14.21 -6.98 -12.93
N LYS A 112 12.93 -6.57 -12.95
CA LYS A 112 12.11 -6.50 -14.18
C LYS A 112 12.24 -5.16 -14.92
N ASP A 113 12.94 -4.18 -14.34
CA ASP A 113 13.13 -2.89 -14.98
C ASP A 113 14.41 -2.91 -15.86
N PRO A 114 14.25 -2.89 -17.19
CA PRO A 114 15.39 -2.92 -18.10
C PRO A 114 16.22 -1.63 -18.06
N THR A 115 15.65 -0.52 -17.59
CA THR A 115 16.34 0.78 -17.48
C THR A 115 17.16 0.88 -16.20
N GLY A 116 16.84 0.07 -15.20
CA GLY A 116 17.45 0.13 -13.87
C GLY A 116 17.00 1.30 -13.00
N VAL A 117 16.24 2.26 -13.53
CA VAL A 117 15.83 3.48 -12.81
C VAL A 117 15.01 3.17 -11.56
N SER A 118 14.11 2.18 -11.62
CA SER A 118 13.32 1.78 -10.46
C SER A 118 14.04 0.83 -9.51
N SER A 119 15.26 0.42 -9.83
CA SER A 119 16.16 -0.42 -9.02
C SER A 119 17.19 0.46 -8.30
N HIS A 120 16.81 0.98 -7.15
CA HIS A 120 17.62 1.95 -6.42
C HIS A 120 18.97 1.39 -5.96
N ASP A 121 19.09 0.07 -5.81
CA ASP A 121 20.34 -0.62 -5.49
C ASP A 121 21.40 -0.53 -6.61
N TRP A 122 21.01 -0.16 -7.84
CA TRP A 122 21.93 -0.02 -8.96
C TRP A 122 22.65 1.33 -8.99
N TRP A 123 21.94 2.38 -8.60
CA TRP A 123 22.45 3.73 -8.76
C TRP A 123 22.76 4.45 -7.44
N GLN A 124 22.41 3.88 -6.27
CA GLN A 124 22.79 4.47 -4.98
C GLN A 124 24.33 4.46 -4.76
N GLY A 125 24.82 5.40 -3.96
CA GLY A 125 26.22 5.45 -3.56
C GLY A 125 27.19 5.85 -4.67
N LYS A 126 26.69 6.40 -5.78
CA LYS A 126 27.50 6.81 -6.92
C LYS A 126 27.44 8.31 -7.14
N ALA A 127 28.49 8.84 -7.77
CA ALA A 127 28.51 10.21 -8.25
C ALA A 127 28.04 10.26 -9.72
N TYR A 128 27.35 11.33 -10.06
CA TYR A 128 26.72 11.54 -11.36
C TYR A 128 27.05 12.93 -11.90
N LYS A 129 27.18 13.04 -13.20
CA LYS A 129 27.19 14.33 -13.89
C LYS A 129 25.74 14.79 -14.10
N ILE A 130 25.45 16.05 -13.79
CA ILE A 130 24.08 16.58 -13.89
C ILE A 130 23.68 16.66 -15.36
N HIS A 131 24.51 17.29 -16.20
CA HIS A 131 24.27 17.41 -17.63
C HIS A 131 25.34 16.71 -18.44
N GLY A 132 24.90 15.83 -19.35
CA GLY A 132 25.80 14.96 -20.11
C GLY A 132 26.39 13.82 -19.27
N SER A 133 27.43 13.18 -19.80
CA SER A 133 28.13 12.08 -19.13
C SER A 133 29.62 12.19 -19.37
N GLU A 134 30.41 11.57 -18.51
CA GLU A 134 31.84 11.43 -18.72
C GLU A 134 32.35 10.12 -18.09
N SER A 135 33.58 9.72 -18.39
CA SER A 135 34.15 8.48 -17.86
C SER A 135 34.17 8.50 -16.32
N GLY A 136 33.49 7.51 -15.71
CA GLY A 136 33.31 7.40 -14.26
C GLY A 136 32.15 8.19 -13.69
N PHE A 137 31.49 9.08 -14.45
CA PHE A 137 30.36 9.90 -14.02
C PHE A 137 29.22 9.81 -15.03
N PRO A 138 28.34 8.80 -14.91
CA PRO A 138 27.19 8.68 -15.80
C PRO A 138 26.20 9.84 -15.60
N ASN A 139 25.29 10.00 -16.55
CA ASN A 139 24.26 11.04 -16.48
C ASN A 139 23.27 10.78 -15.35
N LEU A 140 22.94 11.81 -14.57
CA LEU A 140 22.02 11.74 -13.45
C LEU A 140 20.61 11.33 -13.89
N LEU A 141 20.06 12.01 -14.91
CA LEU A 141 18.71 11.76 -15.39
C LEU A 141 18.55 10.34 -15.95
N GLU A 142 19.45 9.93 -16.81
CA GLU A 142 19.41 8.60 -17.46
C GLU A 142 19.51 7.47 -16.43
N SER A 143 20.36 7.65 -15.41
CA SER A 143 20.61 6.62 -14.40
C SER A 143 19.54 6.55 -13.32
N THR A 144 18.98 7.68 -12.91
CA THR A 144 18.14 7.78 -11.71
C THR A 144 16.71 8.25 -11.96
N GLY A 145 16.43 8.75 -13.17
CA GLY A 145 15.13 9.35 -13.49
C GLY A 145 14.88 10.71 -12.84
N TYR A 146 15.92 11.37 -12.33
CA TYR A 146 15.86 12.68 -11.71
C TYR A 146 16.75 13.67 -12.42
N ASP A 147 16.24 14.87 -12.66
CA ASP A 147 16.93 15.96 -13.31
C ASP A 147 17.07 17.18 -12.41
N ILE A 148 18.11 17.95 -12.57
CA ILE A 148 18.30 19.27 -11.96
C ILE A 148 18.33 20.29 -13.11
N ASP A 149 17.21 20.92 -13.34
CA ASP A 149 17.01 21.89 -14.40
C ASP A 149 17.53 23.26 -13.96
N PHE A 150 18.67 23.68 -14.51
CA PHE A 150 19.33 24.94 -14.19
C PHE A 150 18.56 26.13 -14.75
N ASP A 151 17.89 25.99 -15.89
CA ASP A 151 17.10 27.06 -16.51
C ASP A 151 15.81 27.32 -15.74
N ALA A 152 15.09 26.27 -15.42
CA ALA A 152 13.88 26.36 -14.60
C ALA A 152 14.18 26.49 -13.10
N LYS A 153 15.44 26.41 -12.68
CA LYS A 153 15.95 26.52 -11.30
C LYS A 153 15.23 25.58 -10.32
N ARG A 154 15.04 24.32 -10.71
CA ARG A 154 14.32 23.32 -9.90
C ARG A 154 14.76 21.90 -10.18
N GLY A 155 14.49 20.99 -9.23
CA GLY A 155 14.56 19.57 -9.46
C GLY A 155 13.31 19.03 -10.13
N VAL A 156 13.47 18.05 -11.02
CA VAL A 156 12.39 17.40 -11.76
C VAL A 156 12.50 15.89 -11.60
N CYS A 157 11.52 15.30 -10.95
CA CYS A 157 11.37 13.84 -10.90
C CYS A 157 10.67 13.38 -12.19
N VAL A 158 11.46 13.04 -13.20
CA VAL A 158 10.97 12.59 -14.51
C VAL A 158 10.38 11.19 -14.40
N ASN A 159 11.02 10.30 -13.65
CA ASN A 159 10.49 8.99 -13.34
C ASN A 159 10.17 8.86 -11.84
N MET A 160 8.88 8.76 -11.51
CA MET A 160 8.41 8.66 -10.12
C MET A 160 8.78 7.34 -9.42
N LEU A 161 9.39 6.40 -10.10
CA LEU A 161 9.98 5.20 -9.50
C LEU A 161 11.47 5.33 -9.21
N GLY A 162 12.11 6.41 -9.65
CA GLY A 162 13.52 6.71 -9.48
C GLY A 162 13.84 7.53 -8.22
N LEU A 163 14.93 8.30 -8.32
CA LEU A 163 15.41 9.18 -7.25
C LEU A 163 14.35 10.25 -6.93
N HIS A 164 14.12 10.51 -5.65
CA HIS A 164 13.08 11.40 -5.11
C HIS A 164 11.63 11.06 -5.54
N GLY A 165 11.42 9.91 -6.19
CA GLY A 165 10.10 9.40 -6.53
C GLY A 165 9.38 8.73 -5.36
N TYR A 166 8.35 7.93 -5.65
CA TYR A 166 7.49 7.31 -4.63
C TYR A 166 8.27 6.47 -3.61
N ASN A 167 8.16 6.89 -2.32
CA ASN A 167 8.84 6.24 -1.19
C ASN A 167 10.36 6.11 -1.35
N CYS A 168 10.99 6.93 -2.16
CA CYS A 168 12.44 7.02 -2.21
C CYS A 168 12.95 7.55 -0.87
N ARG A 169 14.03 6.93 -0.35
CA ARG A 169 14.70 7.34 0.90
C ARG A 169 16.07 7.96 0.65
N HIS A 170 16.48 7.99 -0.63
CA HIS A 170 17.76 8.56 -1.02
C HIS A 170 17.68 10.08 -1.02
N SER A 171 18.80 10.70 -0.67
CA SER A 171 19.11 12.10 -0.87
C SER A 171 20.26 12.21 -1.89
N HIS A 172 20.49 13.41 -2.38
CA HIS A 172 21.69 13.72 -3.14
C HIS A 172 22.37 14.97 -2.53
N GLY A 173 23.63 15.16 -2.86
CA GLY A 173 24.40 16.31 -2.44
C GLY A 173 25.41 16.71 -3.51
N PRO A 174 26.00 17.91 -3.43
CA PRO A 174 27.04 18.34 -4.33
C PRO A 174 28.25 17.41 -4.23
N TRP A 175 28.92 17.18 -5.35
CA TRP A 175 30.13 16.42 -5.46
C TRP A 175 31.20 17.21 -6.19
N TYR A 176 32.43 17.16 -5.69
CA TYR A 176 33.56 17.87 -6.28
C TYR A 176 34.66 16.87 -6.53
N LYS A 177 35.12 16.74 -7.79
CA LYS A 177 36.11 15.75 -8.21
C LYS A 177 37.39 15.79 -7.39
N ASP A 178 37.86 16.99 -7.06
CA ASP A 178 39.15 17.20 -6.39
C ASP A 178 39.06 16.97 -4.86
N LEU A 179 37.89 16.91 -4.30
CA LEU A 179 37.67 16.80 -2.86
C LEU A 179 36.93 15.52 -2.45
N GLY A 180 36.35 14.81 -3.43
CA GLY A 180 35.46 13.70 -3.17
C GLY A 180 36.19 12.37 -3.03
N GLU A 181 36.06 11.73 -1.87
CA GLU A 181 36.34 10.31 -1.75
C GLU A 181 35.16 9.51 -2.30
N SER A 182 35.41 8.36 -2.91
CA SER A 182 34.34 7.44 -3.31
C SER A 182 33.61 6.94 -2.08
N LEU A 183 32.25 6.95 -2.12
CA LEU A 183 31.49 6.31 -1.08
C LEU A 183 31.80 4.80 -1.05
N PRO A 184 31.87 4.19 0.14
CA PRO A 184 32.09 2.74 0.23
C PRO A 184 30.97 2.00 -0.51
N GLU A 185 31.34 0.97 -1.26
CA GLU A 185 30.37 0.19 -2.03
C GLU A 185 29.41 -0.56 -1.12
N VAL A 186 28.11 -0.44 -1.37
CA VAL A 186 27.09 -1.22 -0.65
C VAL A 186 27.10 -2.65 -1.16
N ASN A 187 27.18 -3.61 -0.23
CA ASN A 187 27.01 -5.00 -0.57
C ASN A 187 25.58 -5.23 -1.09
N ARG A 188 25.43 -5.49 -2.39
CA ARG A 188 24.14 -5.63 -3.07
C ARG A 188 23.35 -6.81 -2.56
N GLU A 189 23.97 -7.95 -2.30
CA GLU A 189 23.28 -9.13 -1.76
C GLU A 189 22.71 -8.86 -0.38
N GLU A 190 23.46 -8.19 0.46
CA GLU A 190 23.01 -7.80 1.80
C GLU A 190 21.86 -6.78 1.72
N SER A 191 21.95 -5.82 0.81
CA SER A 191 20.90 -4.85 0.55
C SER A 191 19.61 -5.51 0.07
N GLN A 192 19.69 -6.48 -0.84
CA GLN A 192 18.53 -7.23 -1.32
C GLN A 192 17.91 -8.09 -0.22
N LYS A 193 18.71 -8.81 0.56
CA LYS A 193 18.22 -9.56 1.73
C LYS A 193 17.50 -8.64 2.71
N ARG A 194 18.06 -7.46 2.98
CA ARG A 194 17.42 -6.45 3.84
C ARG A 194 16.10 -5.95 3.25
N TYR A 195 16.05 -5.69 1.95
CA TYR A 195 14.83 -5.31 1.25
C TYR A 195 13.73 -6.36 1.42
N ASP A 196 14.05 -7.65 1.22
CA ASP A 196 13.09 -8.74 1.36
C ASP A 196 12.56 -8.87 2.80
N LEU A 197 13.42 -8.69 3.79
CA LEU A 197 13.01 -8.66 5.20
C LEU A 197 12.06 -7.48 5.49
N GLU A 198 12.36 -6.30 4.96
CA GLU A 198 11.47 -5.14 5.07
C GLU A 198 10.11 -5.36 4.37
N GLN A 199 10.08 -6.08 3.23
CA GLN A 199 8.82 -6.43 2.57
C GLN A 199 7.98 -7.42 3.41
N LYS A 200 8.62 -8.40 4.05
CA LYS A 200 7.95 -9.30 5.01
C LYS A 200 7.41 -8.53 6.23
N GLN A 201 8.20 -7.60 6.76
CA GLN A 201 7.75 -6.70 7.83
C GLN A 201 6.49 -5.94 7.42
N ARG A 202 6.47 -5.36 6.21
CA ARG A 202 5.29 -4.66 5.67
C ARG A 202 4.06 -5.57 5.51
N ALA A 203 4.27 -6.85 5.21
CA ALA A 203 3.17 -7.81 5.13
C ALA A 203 2.54 -8.06 6.52
N ILE A 204 3.35 -8.18 7.57
CA ILE A 204 2.86 -8.29 8.95
C ILE A 204 2.10 -7.03 9.36
N GLU A 205 2.65 -5.84 9.07
CA GLU A 205 2.01 -4.57 9.36
C GLU A 205 0.63 -4.43 8.69
N ARG A 206 0.50 -4.90 7.44
CA ARG A 206 -0.80 -4.95 6.73
C ARG A 206 -1.79 -5.88 7.42
N ALA A 207 -1.35 -7.05 7.84
CA ALA A 207 -2.19 -8.02 8.56
C ALA A 207 -2.68 -7.45 9.90
N VAL A 208 -1.82 -6.79 10.66
CA VAL A 208 -2.19 -6.11 11.91
C VAL A 208 -3.25 -5.03 11.66
N ARG A 209 -3.08 -4.19 10.62
CA ARG A 209 -4.08 -3.18 10.28
C ARG A 209 -5.42 -3.78 9.86
N LYS A 210 -5.40 -4.85 9.04
CA LYS A 210 -6.61 -5.58 8.67
C LYS A 210 -7.37 -6.04 9.91
N THR A 211 -6.72 -6.73 10.83
CA THR A 211 -7.36 -7.23 12.06
C THR A 211 -7.89 -6.10 12.95
N LYS A 212 -7.19 -4.98 13.04
CA LYS A 212 -7.68 -3.81 13.79
C LYS A 212 -8.97 -3.23 13.16
N ARG A 213 -9.05 -3.14 11.83
CA ARG A 213 -10.28 -2.68 11.15
C ARG A 213 -11.43 -3.66 11.39
N GLN A 214 -11.18 -4.96 11.27
CA GLN A 214 -12.19 -5.99 11.56
C GLN A 214 -12.71 -5.89 13.00
N LEU A 215 -11.82 -5.64 13.97
CA LEU A 215 -12.22 -5.43 15.37
C LEU A 215 -13.10 -4.20 15.56
N LEU A 216 -12.82 -3.10 14.86
CA LEU A 216 -13.68 -1.90 14.90
C LEU A 216 -15.07 -2.18 14.35
N VAL A 217 -15.17 -2.92 13.25
CA VAL A 217 -16.45 -3.31 12.65
C VAL A 217 -17.22 -4.25 13.57
N LYS A 218 -16.56 -5.30 14.07
CA LYS A 218 -17.20 -6.24 15.02
C LYS A 218 -17.62 -5.55 16.32
N GLU A 219 -16.96 -4.48 16.74
CA GLU A 219 -17.39 -3.67 17.88
C GLU A 219 -18.71 -2.95 17.58
N GLN A 220 -18.88 -2.41 16.36
CA GLN A 220 -20.13 -1.78 15.95
C GLN A 220 -21.28 -2.80 15.78
N GLU A 221 -20.96 -3.96 15.21
CA GLU A 221 -21.94 -5.06 15.13
C GLU A 221 -22.43 -5.52 16.51
N LEU A 222 -21.51 -5.66 17.49
CA LEU A 222 -21.87 -5.97 18.87
C LEU A 222 -22.72 -4.88 19.54
N ASN A 223 -22.51 -3.61 19.17
CA ASN A 223 -23.36 -2.52 19.67
C ASN A 223 -24.77 -2.57 19.06
N ALA A 224 -24.88 -3.00 17.80
CA ALA A 224 -26.17 -3.15 17.11
C ALA A 224 -26.92 -4.45 17.51
N PHE A 225 -26.16 -5.52 17.77
CA PHE A 225 -26.68 -6.86 18.10
C PHE A 225 -25.99 -7.41 19.36
N PRO A 226 -26.29 -6.85 20.54
CA PRO A 226 -25.51 -7.11 21.77
C PRO A 226 -25.63 -8.57 22.28
N ASP A 227 -26.70 -9.26 21.92
CA ASP A 227 -26.95 -10.62 22.37
C ASP A 227 -26.48 -11.70 21.38
N ASP A 228 -25.92 -11.31 20.23
CA ASP A 228 -25.43 -12.27 19.26
C ASP A 228 -24.08 -12.88 19.71
N GLU A 229 -24.13 -14.13 20.14
CA GLU A 229 -22.97 -14.86 20.63
C GLU A 229 -21.96 -15.17 19.52
N ASN A 230 -22.37 -15.26 18.26
CA ASN A 230 -21.47 -15.52 17.13
C ASN A 230 -20.59 -14.29 16.88
N ILE A 231 -21.20 -13.10 16.81
CA ILE A 231 -20.47 -11.83 16.67
C ILE A 231 -19.48 -11.65 17.82
N ARG A 232 -19.92 -11.95 19.06
CA ARG A 232 -19.07 -11.90 20.25
C ARG A 232 -17.90 -12.90 20.16
N GLY A 233 -18.18 -14.11 19.72
CA GLY A 233 -17.15 -15.14 19.51
C GLY A 233 -16.13 -14.75 18.46
N ASP A 234 -16.57 -14.12 17.37
CA ASP A 234 -15.69 -13.66 16.30
C ASP A 234 -14.85 -12.47 16.73
N TYR A 235 -15.40 -11.53 17.51
CA TYR A 235 -14.62 -10.46 18.13
C TYR A 235 -13.51 -11.03 19.01
N ASP A 236 -13.81 -12.04 19.83
CA ASP A 236 -12.83 -12.67 20.72
C ASP A 236 -11.70 -13.35 19.95
N LYS A 237 -12.02 -14.07 18.88
CA LYS A 237 -11.04 -14.70 17.98
C LYS A 237 -10.15 -13.65 17.31
N LEU A 238 -10.73 -12.57 16.79
CA LEU A 238 -9.98 -11.48 16.18
C LEU A 238 -9.07 -10.76 17.19
N ALA A 239 -9.56 -10.54 18.40
CA ALA A 239 -8.78 -9.95 19.48
C ALA A 239 -7.55 -10.81 19.84
N TYR A 240 -7.74 -12.13 19.93
CA TYR A 240 -6.64 -13.08 20.15
C TYR A 240 -5.67 -13.09 18.96
N ARG A 241 -6.18 -13.07 17.71
CA ARG A 241 -5.36 -12.97 16.50
C ARG A 241 -4.50 -11.71 16.51
N LEU A 242 -5.07 -10.57 16.89
CA LEU A 242 -4.30 -9.31 17.00
C LEU A 242 -3.15 -9.43 18.00
N ARG A 243 -3.39 -10.07 19.15
CA ARG A 243 -2.36 -10.33 20.17
C ARG A 243 -1.22 -11.16 19.57
N MET A 244 -1.54 -12.26 18.88
CA MET A 244 -0.55 -13.14 18.26
C MET A 244 0.23 -12.44 17.14
N GLN A 245 -0.43 -11.65 16.31
CA GLN A 245 0.21 -10.84 15.26
C GLN A 245 1.19 -9.83 15.86
N ASN A 246 0.81 -9.12 16.91
CA ASN A 246 1.70 -8.16 17.58
C ASN A 246 2.91 -8.83 18.22
N ARG A 247 2.73 -10.01 18.82
CA ARG A 247 3.82 -10.82 19.37
C ARG A 247 4.79 -11.23 18.28
N LYS A 248 4.29 -11.87 17.21
CA LYS A 248 5.12 -12.30 16.07
C LYS A 248 5.78 -11.13 15.34
N TYR A 249 5.14 -9.98 15.29
CA TYR A 249 5.76 -8.77 14.76
C TYR A 249 6.98 -8.34 15.59
N GLY A 250 6.87 -8.42 16.91
CA GLY A 250 8.00 -8.14 17.81
C GLY A 250 9.13 -9.14 17.64
N GLU A 251 8.82 -10.43 17.64
CA GLU A 251 9.77 -11.53 17.44
C GLU A 251 10.49 -11.38 16.09
N PHE A 252 9.75 -11.22 15.00
CA PHE A 252 10.31 -11.03 13.66
C PHE A 252 11.27 -9.86 13.57
N CYS A 253 10.90 -8.71 14.16
CA CYS A 253 11.78 -7.55 14.16
C CYS A 253 13.06 -7.78 14.96
N ALA A 254 12.96 -8.41 16.14
CA ALA A 254 14.10 -8.71 16.98
C ALA A 254 15.07 -9.71 16.32
N GLU A 255 14.54 -10.80 15.75
CA GLU A 255 15.33 -11.83 15.07
C GLU A 255 16.09 -11.33 13.83
N ASN A 256 15.54 -10.31 13.16
CA ASN A 256 16.10 -9.78 11.91
C ASN A 256 16.74 -8.40 12.04
N GLY A 257 16.97 -7.91 13.26
CA GLY A 257 17.57 -6.59 13.50
C GLY A 257 16.77 -5.43 12.89
N LEU A 258 15.42 -5.56 12.85
CA LEU A 258 14.51 -4.55 12.32
C LEU A 258 13.88 -3.75 13.47
N GLN A 259 13.66 -2.47 13.24
CA GLN A 259 12.88 -1.65 14.17
C GLN A 259 11.37 -1.80 13.91
N ARG A 260 10.58 -1.90 14.98
CA ARG A 260 9.11 -1.89 14.88
C ARG A 260 8.63 -0.51 14.44
N GLN A 261 7.86 -0.49 13.37
CA GLN A 261 7.30 0.74 12.78
C GLN A 261 5.88 0.97 13.32
N TYR A 262 5.78 1.57 14.51
CA TYR A 262 4.50 1.77 15.20
C TYR A 262 3.51 2.61 14.38
N ASP A 263 3.99 3.58 13.61
CA ASP A 263 3.13 4.40 12.75
C ASP A 263 2.47 3.62 11.62
N ARG A 264 3.14 2.58 11.13
CA ARG A 264 2.63 1.75 10.03
C ARG A 264 1.53 0.79 10.44
N VAL A 265 1.35 0.56 11.73
CA VAL A 265 0.29 -0.29 12.28
C VAL A 265 -0.87 0.51 12.90
N LYS A 266 -0.84 1.84 12.81
CA LYS A 266 -1.95 2.70 13.24
C LYS A 266 -3.12 2.56 12.28
N VAL A 267 -4.33 2.55 12.84
CA VAL A 267 -5.61 2.57 12.13
C VAL A 267 -6.49 3.64 12.75
N ALA A 268 -7.15 4.44 11.92
CA ALA A 268 -8.09 5.46 12.39
C ALA A 268 -9.21 4.79 13.20
N GLY A 269 -9.56 5.38 14.32
CA GLY A 269 -10.58 4.83 15.24
C GLY A 269 -10.07 3.77 16.22
N PHE A 270 -8.97 3.06 15.93
CA PHE A 270 -8.41 2.07 16.84
C PHE A 270 -7.42 2.72 17.83
N LYS A 271 -7.96 3.25 18.92
CA LYS A 271 -7.25 3.98 19.97
C LYS A 271 -6.94 3.10 21.20
N LYS A 272 -6.41 3.70 22.25
CA LYS A 272 -6.08 3.00 23.51
C LYS A 272 -7.26 2.23 24.12
N PRO A 273 -8.50 2.78 24.18
CA PRO A 273 -9.64 2.02 24.72
C PRO A 273 -9.93 0.74 23.92
N GLN A 274 -9.94 0.82 22.58
CA GLN A 274 -10.15 -0.35 21.71
C GLN A 274 -9.04 -1.40 21.90
N ALA A 275 -7.80 -0.96 22.01
CA ALA A 275 -6.67 -1.86 22.27
C ALA A 275 -6.78 -2.55 23.64
N ALA A 276 -7.18 -1.83 24.69
CA ALA A 276 -7.39 -2.40 26.03
C ALA A 276 -8.55 -3.42 26.02
N LYS A 277 -9.70 -3.07 25.40
CA LYS A 277 -10.83 -3.97 25.23
C LYS A 277 -10.44 -5.24 24.49
N ALA A 278 -9.77 -5.11 23.34
CA ALA A 278 -9.29 -6.26 22.56
C ALA A 278 -8.33 -7.12 23.38
N ASN A 279 -7.42 -6.52 24.15
CA ASN A 279 -6.49 -7.28 24.99
C ASN A 279 -7.20 -8.07 26.10
N GLY A 280 -8.17 -7.47 26.78
CA GLY A 280 -9.01 -8.16 27.78
C GLY A 280 -9.79 -9.34 27.16
N ARG A 281 -10.43 -9.13 26.01
CA ARG A 281 -11.18 -10.17 25.28
C ARG A 281 -10.29 -11.30 24.77
N ALA A 282 -9.06 -10.97 24.31
CA ALA A 282 -8.07 -11.99 23.93
C ALA A 282 -7.66 -12.87 25.11
N THR A 283 -7.53 -12.30 26.32
CA THR A 283 -7.25 -13.08 27.54
C THR A 283 -8.42 -13.99 27.90
N ALA A 284 -9.64 -13.47 27.86
CA ALA A 284 -10.85 -14.25 28.13
C ALA A 284 -11.01 -15.41 27.11
N TYR A 285 -10.74 -15.16 25.83
CA TYR A 285 -10.74 -16.19 24.80
C TYR A 285 -9.70 -17.29 25.09
N GLN A 286 -8.47 -16.91 25.36
CA GLN A 286 -7.39 -17.83 25.67
C GLN A 286 -7.73 -18.72 26.87
N ASN A 287 -8.22 -18.15 27.97
CA ASN A 287 -8.61 -18.89 29.17
C ASN A 287 -9.76 -19.88 28.88
N ARG A 288 -10.76 -19.45 28.10
CA ARG A 288 -11.90 -20.29 27.72
C ARG A 288 -11.49 -21.47 26.83
N VAL A 289 -10.54 -21.26 25.92
CA VAL A 289 -10.03 -22.31 25.04
C VAL A 289 -9.16 -23.31 25.83
N GLN A 290 -8.30 -22.81 26.72
CA GLN A 290 -7.47 -23.64 27.59
C GLN A 290 -8.30 -24.46 28.58
N SER A 291 -9.37 -23.91 29.15
CA SER A 291 -10.25 -24.64 30.07
C SER A 291 -10.98 -25.80 29.39
N LYS A 292 -11.15 -25.75 28.07
CA LYS A 292 -11.73 -26.84 27.27
C LYS A 292 -10.71 -27.86 26.79
N GLY A 293 -9.44 -27.78 27.22
CA GLY A 293 -8.36 -28.66 26.76
C GLY A 293 -7.97 -28.44 25.27
N LEU A 294 -8.45 -27.36 24.66
CA LEU A 294 -8.17 -27.02 23.27
C LEU A 294 -6.99 -26.05 23.23
N SER A 295 -6.09 -26.24 22.27
CA SER A 295 -5.14 -25.18 21.94
C SER A 295 -5.85 -24.11 21.15
N ALA A 296 -5.59 -22.82 21.45
CA ALA A 296 -6.06 -21.75 20.61
C ALA A 296 -5.43 -21.89 19.22
N ASN A 297 -6.23 -22.26 18.22
CA ASN A 297 -5.75 -22.62 16.88
C ASN A 297 -5.00 -21.49 16.14
N ASP A 298 -5.03 -20.26 16.64
CA ASP A 298 -4.27 -19.14 16.09
C ASP A 298 -2.81 -19.07 16.57
N SER A 299 -2.35 -20.02 17.39
CA SER A 299 -0.91 -20.17 17.70
C SER A 299 -0.07 -20.41 16.44
N ASN A 300 -0.69 -20.87 15.36
CA ASN A 300 -0.09 -21.15 14.06
C ASN A 300 -0.23 -19.99 13.04
N TRP A 301 -0.60 -18.76 13.47
CA TRP A 301 -0.60 -17.64 12.54
C TRP A 301 0.80 -17.50 11.92
N LYS A 302 0.87 -17.74 10.63
CA LYS A 302 2.11 -17.63 9.86
C LYS A 302 2.23 -16.20 9.35
N VAL A 303 3.47 -15.68 9.34
CA VAL A 303 3.77 -14.44 8.63
C VAL A 303 3.26 -14.58 7.19
N PRO A 304 2.38 -13.68 6.71
CA PRO A 304 1.92 -13.76 5.34
C PRO A 304 3.13 -13.82 4.40
N LYS A 305 3.12 -14.75 3.46
CA LYS A 305 4.06 -14.67 2.35
C LYS A 305 3.91 -13.27 1.77
N HIS A 306 5.02 -12.65 1.39
CA HIS A 306 4.97 -11.42 0.62
C HIS A 306 3.95 -11.69 -0.50
N PRO A 307 2.88 -10.87 -0.64
CA PRO A 307 2.10 -10.99 -1.86
C PRO A 307 3.13 -10.84 -2.96
N ASP A 308 3.21 -11.83 -3.82
CA ASP A 308 3.86 -11.65 -5.10
C ASP A 308 3.47 -10.25 -5.59
N PRO A 309 4.41 -9.45 -6.07
CA PRO A 309 4.10 -8.11 -6.53
C PRO A 309 2.81 -8.23 -7.28
N VAL A 310 1.77 -7.50 -6.81
CA VAL A 310 0.38 -7.71 -7.22
C VAL A 310 0.45 -8.17 -8.63
N LEU A 311 0.25 -9.43 -8.80
CA LEU A 311 0.06 -9.93 -10.13
C LEU A 311 -0.87 -8.91 -10.73
N GLU A 312 -0.35 -8.16 -11.52
CA GLU A 312 -0.85 -8.06 -12.86
C GLU A 312 -1.79 -9.22 -13.15
N GLY A 313 -2.90 -9.21 -12.47
CA GLY A 313 -4.12 -9.76 -12.97
C GLY A 313 -4.51 -8.83 -14.12
N LYS A 314 -3.72 -8.83 -15.20
CA LYS A 314 -4.30 -8.88 -16.50
C LYS A 314 -5.09 -10.18 -16.48
N ILE A 315 -6.34 -10.06 -16.09
CA ILE A 315 -7.36 -10.86 -16.71
C ILE A 315 -7.20 -10.44 -18.16
N ASP A 316 -6.61 -11.29 -18.98
CA ASP A 316 -6.79 -11.21 -20.42
C ASP A 316 -8.27 -11.45 -20.64
N LEU A 317 -9.04 -10.36 -20.51
CA LEU A 317 -10.40 -10.33 -21.03
C LEU A 317 -10.22 -10.41 -22.53
N PRO A 318 -10.79 -11.43 -23.17
CA PRO A 318 -10.74 -11.53 -24.61
C PRO A 318 -11.34 -10.25 -25.19
N ASP A 319 -10.54 -9.57 -25.99
CA ASP A 319 -10.85 -8.36 -26.74
C ASP A 319 -11.79 -7.36 -26.04
N ASN A 320 -11.21 -6.48 -25.23
CA ASN A 320 -11.90 -5.44 -24.46
C ASN A 320 -12.85 -4.58 -25.31
N THR A 321 -12.64 -4.48 -26.63
CA THR A 321 -13.41 -3.64 -27.54
C THR A 321 -14.84 -4.12 -27.68
N ALA A 322 -15.08 -5.42 -27.72
CA ALA A 322 -16.44 -5.99 -27.83
C ALA A 322 -17.22 -5.77 -26.52
N ILE A 323 -16.56 -5.98 -25.36
CA ILE A 323 -17.17 -5.77 -24.04
C ILE A 323 -17.45 -4.28 -23.78
N GLU A 324 -16.51 -3.38 -24.12
CA GLU A 324 -16.72 -1.94 -24.01
C GLU A 324 -17.84 -1.44 -24.93
N ASN A 325 -17.93 -1.92 -26.15
CA ASN A 325 -18.99 -1.53 -27.06
C ASN A 325 -20.37 -2.05 -26.58
N THR A 326 -20.43 -3.25 -26.04
CA THR A 326 -21.67 -3.79 -25.47
C THR A 326 -22.10 -3.02 -24.24
N LEU A 327 -21.19 -2.71 -23.33
CA LEU A 327 -21.49 -1.88 -22.14
C LEU A 327 -21.93 -0.46 -22.52
N ARG A 328 -21.30 0.17 -23.52
CA ARG A 328 -21.70 1.48 -24.04
C ARG A 328 -23.06 1.48 -24.70
N ASN A 329 -23.41 0.43 -25.44
CA ASN A 329 -24.74 0.28 -26.03
C ASN A 329 -25.78 0.05 -24.97
N PHE A 330 -25.49 -0.78 -23.97
CA PHE A 330 -26.32 -1.04 -22.81
C PHE A 330 -26.58 0.24 -21.99
N GLU A 331 -25.56 1.05 -21.75
CA GLU A 331 -25.67 2.34 -21.09
C GLU A 331 -26.58 3.31 -21.88
N LYS A 332 -26.46 3.34 -23.21
CA LYS A 332 -27.30 4.17 -24.09
C LYS A 332 -28.77 3.71 -24.09
N GLU A 333 -29.00 2.42 -24.12
CA GLU A 333 -30.37 1.84 -24.08
C GLU A 333 -31.04 2.12 -22.72
N THR A 334 -30.29 1.92 -21.61
CA THR A 334 -30.80 2.21 -20.25
C THR A 334 -31.14 3.69 -20.06
N ILE A 335 -30.32 4.60 -20.60
CA ILE A 335 -30.55 6.04 -20.53
C ILE A 335 -31.75 6.48 -21.39
N ASN A 336 -31.90 5.91 -22.57
CA ASN A 336 -32.94 6.31 -23.51
C ASN A 336 -34.31 5.72 -23.16
N GLU A 337 -34.39 4.54 -22.61
CA GLU A 337 -35.67 3.83 -22.39
C GLU A 337 -36.16 3.90 -20.94
N LYS A 338 -35.39 4.48 -20.01
CA LYS A 338 -35.72 4.50 -18.56
C LYS A 338 -36.06 3.11 -17.98
N ILE A 339 -35.46 2.06 -18.51
CA ILE A 339 -35.66 0.67 -18.10
C ILE A 339 -34.41 0.22 -17.33
N GLU A 340 -34.60 -0.43 -16.18
CA GLU A 340 -33.52 -1.13 -15.49
C GLU A 340 -33.20 -2.44 -16.23
N ASN A 341 -32.11 -2.46 -16.96
CA ASN A 341 -31.59 -3.66 -17.59
C ASN A 341 -30.44 -4.23 -16.75
N ALA A 342 -30.33 -5.55 -16.69
CA ALA A 342 -29.20 -6.23 -16.04
C ALA A 342 -28.50 -7.14 -17.06
N CYS A 343 -27.17 -7.13 -17.08
CA CYS A 343 -26.40 -8.08 -17.85
C CYS A 343 -25.48 -8.90 -16.94
N VAL A 344 -25.29 -10.16 -17.31
CA VAL A 344 -24.36 -11.07 -16.64
C VAL A 344 -23.22 -11.38 -17.59
N ILE A 345 -22.01 -11.11 -17.14
CA ILE A 345 -20.80 -11.48 -17.89
C ILE A 345 -20.19 -12.72 -17.26
N THR A 346 -20.07 -13.80 -17.99
CA THR A 346 -19.44 -15.03 -17.51
C THR A 346 -17.91 -14.90 -17.46
N LYS A 347 -17.25 -15.82 -16.75
CA LYS A 347 -15.79 -15.90 -16.73
C LYS A 347 -15.16 -16.16 -18.11
N THR A 348 -15.95 -16.64 -19.06
CA THR A 348 -15.55 -16.88 -20.45
C THR A 348 -15.81 -15.67 -21.36
N GLY A 349 -16.38 -14.59 -20.84
CA GLY A 349 -16.67 -13.36 -21.58
C GLY A 349 -18.00 -13.36 -22.33
N GLU A 350 -18.86 -14.36 -22.09
CA GLU A 350 -20.22 -14.40 -22.67
C GLU A 350 -21.13 -13.43 -21.90
N ILE A 351 -21.95 -12.67 -22.63
CA ILE A 351 -22.86 -11.65 -22.09
C ILE A 351 -24.30 -12.15 -22.28
N TYR A 352 -25.09 -12.19 -21.21
CA TYR A 352 -26.49 -12.57 -21.17
C TYR A 352 -27.33 -11.42 -20.64
#